data_8b1271fe082815574fb279ea60a0d2cd
#
_entry.id   8b1271fe082815574fb279ea60a0d2cd
#
_cell.length_a   1.000
_cell.length_b   1.000
_cell.length_c   1.000
_cell.angle_alpha   90.00
_cell.angle_beta   90.00
_cell.angle_gamma   90.00
#
_symmetry.space_group_name_H-M   'P 1'
#
loop_
_entity.id
_entity.type
_entity.pdbx_description
1 polymer ?
#
loop_
_entity_poly.entity_id
_entity_poly.type
_entity_poly.pdbx_seq_one_letter_code
_entity_poly.pdbx_strand_id
1 'polypeptide(L)'
;MIEGAAQSEYGAELTRCILRPLEMAETFLHVPEERRVDCISCRGEHRIEQGKHILRTDAQPGIPHDPKAAKLYPEIMGHAGLFSTQGDMVKFAQGVLREQVISKMTIRKMARNRTGFRRADGTYQQYLGALCYVKHPVQYFSEIPAYESDEAIGLAGFTGQHMSIDIGTGVFTLFLGNRVMNRLTVLVPEAGKSLTDYGLHADGRGSIVWDDGTRVVSSVNYVHQKDAHFHQAVADTLGLPAWRRAGTAWS
;
A
#
# COMPACT_ATOMS: atom_id res chain seq x y z
N MET A 1 -21.93 -1.44 8.34
CA MET A 1 -21.72 -2.69 9.16
C MET A 1 -21.16 -2.38 10.53
N ILE A 2 -20.00 -1.71 10.67
CA ILE A 2 -19.42 -1.35 11.98
C ILE A 2 -20.40 -0.48 12.76
N GLU A 3 -20.91 0.59 12.17
CA GLU A 3 -21.89 1.50 12.79
C GLU A 3 -23.16 0.77 13.23
N GLY A 4 -23.68 -0.12 12.37
CA GLY A 4 -24.87 -0.92 12.72
C GLY A 4 -24.62 -1.90 13.87
N ALA A 5 -23.42 -2.44 13.99
CA ALA A 5 -23.07 -3.35 15.09
C ALA A 5 -22.75 -2.61 16.40
N ALA A 6 -22.09 -1.45 16.27
CA ALA A 6 -21.70 -0.63 17.43
C ALA A 6 -22.79 0.35 17.87
N GLN A 7 -23.81 0.60 17.04
CA GLN A 7 -24.81 1.65 17.22
C GLN A 7 -24.17 3.03 17.46
N SER A 8 -23.07 3.31 16.77
CA SER A 8 -22.23 4.47 16.92
C SER A 8 -21.59 4.80 15.58
N GLU A 9 -21.22 6.07 15.36
CA GLU A 9 -20.52 6.49 14.15
C GLU A 9 -19.14 5.88 14.02
N TYR A 10 -18.74 5.53 12.80
CA TYR A 10 -17.44 4.89 12.52
C TYR A 10 -16.25 5.67 13.06
N GLY A 11 -16.23 7.01 12.89
CA GLY A 11 -15.15 7.87 13.40
C GLY A 11 -15.04 7.86 14.93
N ALA A 12 -16.18 7.83 15.62
CA ALA A 12 -16.23 7.73 17.08
C ALA A 12 -15.67 6.37 17.54
N GLU A 13 -16.06 5.28 16.87
CA GLU A 13 -15.57 3.94 17.18
C GLU A 13 -14.08 3.77 16.90
N LEU A 14 -13.58 4.29 15.77
CA LEU A 14 -12.14 4.32 15.45
C LEU A 14 -11.37 5.05 16.56
N THR A 15 -11.86 6.23 16.95
CA THR A 15 -11.22 7.04 18.00
C THR A 15 -11.23 6.32 19.34
N ARG A 16 -12.37 5.72 19.73
CA ARG A 16 -12.54 5.05 21.02
C ARG A 16 -11.70 3.76 21.11
N CYS A 17 -11.68 2.97 20.03
CA CYS A 17 -11.10 1.63 20.04
C CYS A 17 -9.62 1.59 19.69
N ILE A 18 -9.13 2.57 18.90
CA ILE A 18 -7.79 2.55 18.33
C ILE A 18 -7.02 3.83 18.64
N LEU A 19 -7.50 4.99 18.16
CA LEU A 19 -6.69 6.21 18.19
C LEU A 19 -6.38 6.68 19.61
N ARG A 20 -7.39 6.72 20.48
CA ARG A 20 -7.21 7.15 21.87
C ARG A 20 -6.40 6.16 22.71
N PRO A 21 -6.66 4.84 22.70
CA PRO A 21 -5.87 3.88 23.47
C PRO A 21 -4.38 3.85 23.05
N LEU A 22 -4.09 4.16 21.80
CA LEU A 22 -2.73 4.19 21.26
C LEU A 22 -2.11 5.59 21.22
N GLU A 23 -2.81 6.61 21.74
CA GLU A 23 -2.35 8.01 21.74
C GLU A 23 -1.99 8.53 20.34
N MET A 24 -2.77 8.14 19.32
CA MET A 24 -2.57 8.52 17.92
C MET A 24 -3.21 9.89 17.63
N ALA A 25 -2.65 10.94 18.21
CA ALA A 25 -3.20 12.29 18.15
C ALA A 25 -3.05 13.01 16.78
N GLU A 26 -2.15 12.51 15.94
CA GLU A 26 -1.84 13.03 14.61
C GLU A 26 -2.46 12.16 13.49
N THR A 27 -3.55 11.46 13.80
CA THR A 27 -4.26 10.59 12.85
C THR A 27 -5.68 11.10 12.66
N PHE A 28 -6.05 11.39 11.41
CA PHE A 28 -7.26 12.10 11.07
C PHE A 28 -8.07 11.39 9.98
N LEU A 29 -9.38 11.32 10.15
CA LEU A 29 -10.34 11.05 9.08
C LEU A 29 -10.65 12.34 8.29
N HIS A 30 -10.67 13.47 9.00
CA HIS A 30 -10.79 14.81 8.44
C HIS A 30 -9.60 15.64 8.91
N VAL A 31 -8.68 15.90 8.00
CA VAL A 31 -7.52 16.74 8.33
C VAL A 31 -8.00 18.17 8.58
N PRO A 32 -7.68 18.77 9.75
CA PRO A 32 -7.97 20.18 10.00
C PRO A 32 -7.39 21.07 8.90
N GLU A 33 -8.09 22.11 8.53
CA GLU A 33 -7.72 22.94 7.38
C GLU A 33 -6.30 23.52 7.51
N GLU A 34 -5.97 24.00 8.69
CA GLU A 34 -4.65 24.52 9.03
C GLU A 34 -3.53 23.49 8.96
N ARG A 35 -3.87 22.18 9.04
CA ARG A 35 -2.90 21.06 8.98
C ARG A 35 -2.78 20.49 7.57
N ARG A 36 -3.62 20.90 6.62
CA ARG A 36 -3.57 20.34 5.24
C ARG A 36 -2.27 20.67 4.53
N VAL A 37 -1.64 21.78 4.86
CA VAL A 37 -0.35 22.19 4.31
C VAL A 37 0.77 21.18 4.64
N ASP A 38 0.65 20.45 5.74
CA ASP A 38 1.59 19.42 6.19
C ASP A 38 1.40 18.08 5.44
N CYS A 39 0.30 17.92 4.70
CA CYS A 39 -0.01 16.68 4.01
C CYS A 39 0.75 16.57 2.70
N ILE A 40 1.29 15.38 2.43
CA ILE A 40 1.96 15.09 1.16
C ILE A 40 0.90 15.05 0.05
N SER A 41 1.11 15.85 -0.99
CA SER A 41 0.25 15.86 -2.18
C SER A 41 0.52 14.65 -3.08
N CYS A 42 -0.56 14.06 -3.61
CA CYS A 42 -0.51 12.98 -4.62
C CYS A 42 -0.82 13.49 -6.03
N ARG A 43 -0.46 14.74 -6.36
CA ARG A 43 -0.64 15.34 -7.69
C ARG A 43 0.27 14.72 -8.74
N GLY A 44 -0.12 14.85 -10.01
CA GLY A 44 0.70 14.45 -11.15
C GLY A 44 0.69 12.95 -11.41
N GLU A 45 -0.36 12.26 -11.04
CA GLU A 45 -0.57 10.86 -11.42
C GLU A 45 -0.91 10.79 -12.92
N HIS A 46 -0.05 10.08 -13.68
CA HIS A 46 -0.31 9.74 -15.07
C HIS A 46 -0.96 8.36 -15.15
N ARG A 47 -2.01 8.24 -15.97
CA ARG A 47 -2.70 6.98 -16.25
C ARG A 47 -2.98 6.87 -17.73
N ILE A 48 -2.83 5.69 -18.30
CA ILE A 48 -3.30 5.36 -19.64
C ILE A 48 -4.34 4.27 -19.47
N GLU A 49 -5.60 4.60 -19.75
CA GLU A 49 -6.73 3.70 -19.60
C GLU A 49 -7.59 3.74 -20.86
N GLN A 50 -7.74 2.60 -21.53
CA GLN A 50 -8.63 2.43 -22.70
C GLN A 50 -8.44 3.53 -23.77
N GLY A 51 -7.20 3.79 -24.13
CA GLY A 51 -6.88 4.76 -25.18
C GLY A 51 -6.81 6.22 -24.73
N LYS A 52 -6.96 6.52 -23.44
CA LYS A 52 -6.92 7.89 -22.91
C LYS A 52 -5.74 8.07 -21.96
N HIS A 53 -4.96 9.12 -22.21
CA HIS A 53 -4.01 9.62 -21.22
C HIS A 53 -4.72 10.56 -20.26
N ILE A 54 -4.65 10.26 -18.98
CA ILE A 54 -5.24 11.04 -17.88
C ILE A 54 -4.10 11.53 -17.01
N LEU A 55 -4.04 12.83 -16.79
CA LEU A 55 -3.15 13.45 -15.82
C LEU A 55 -3.97 14.05 -14.68
N ARG A 56 -3.82 13.52 -13.48
CA ARG A 56 -4.50 14.03 -12.29
C ARG A 56 -3.66 15.11 -11.62
N THR A 57 -4.17 16.32 -11.63
CA THR A 57 -3.55 17.49 -10.99
C THR A 57 -4.41 18.08 -9.86
N ASP A 58 -5.60 17.54 -9.68
CA ASP A 58 -6.64 18.04 -8.77
C ASP A 58 -6.56 17.50 -7.32
N ALA A 59 -5.64 16.56 -7.05
CA ALA A 59 -5.47 16.00 -5.71
C ALA A 59 -5.02 17.09 -4.72
N GLN A 60 -5.89 17.43 -3.78
CA GLN A 60 -5.61 18.43 -2.75
C GLN A 60 -4.95 17.76 -1.53
N PRO A 61 -3.96 18.42 -0.89
CA PRO A 61 -3.44 17.97 0.40
C PRO A 61 -4.58 17.86 1.43
N GLY A 62 -4.58 16.79 2.23
CA GLY A 62 -5.60 16.55 3.26
C GLY A 62 -6.97 16.09 2.74
N ILE A 63 -7.12 15.89 1.42
CA ILE A 63 -8.29 15.27 0.80
C ILE A 63 -7.90 13.88 0.29
N PRO A 64 -8.74 12.84 0.47
CA PRO A 64 -8.42 11.50 0.01
C PRO A 64 -8.08 11.45 -1.48
N HIS A 65 -7.00 10.74 -1.84
CA HIS A 65 -6.63 10.54 -3.25
C HIS A 65 -7.57 9.58 -3.98
N ASP A 66 -8.12 8.60 -3.27
CA ASP A 66 -9.10 7.67 -3.85
C ASP A 66 -10.30 8.44 -4.40
N PRO A 67 -10.66 8.25 -5.69
CA PRO A 67 -11.72 9.05 -6.33
C PRO A 67 -13.10 8.90 -5.67
N LYS A 68 -13.39 7.72 -5.11
CA LYS A 68 -14.68 7.47 -4.44
C LYS A 68 -14.71 8.16 -3.07
N ALA A 69 -13.63 8.00 -2.30
CA ALA A 69 -13.50 8.66 -1.01
C ALA A 69 -13.48 10.20 -1.17
N ALA A 70 -12.76 10.73 -2.16
CA ALA A 70 -12.73 12.17 -2.45
C ALA A 70 -14.10 12.72 -2.84
N LYS A 71 -14.87 11.98 -3.67
CA LYS A 71 -16.21 12.39 -4.10
C LYS A 71 -17.22 12.44 -2.95
N LEU A 72 -17.08 11.56 -1.97
CA LEU A 72 -17.98 11.46 -0.83
C LEU A 72 -17.50 12.27 0.38
N TYR A 73 -16.26 12.80 0.34
CA TYR A 73 -15.74 13.66 1.40
C TYR A 73 -16.70 14.83 1.70
N PRO A 74 -17.05 15.12 2.96
CA PRO A 74 -16.46 14.60 4.19
C PRO A 74 -17.01 13.25 4.69
N GLU A 75 -17.88 12.58 3.95
CA GLU A 75 -18.34 11.24 4.34
C GLU A 75 -17.15 10.27 4.48
N ILE A 76 -17.19 9.45 5.53
CA ILE A 76 -16.09 8.53 5.83
C ILE A 76 -16.30 7.21 5.13
N MET A 77 -15.29 6.78 4.37
CA MET A 77 -15.26 5.45 3.75
C MET A 77 -14.21 4.56 4.42
N GLY A 78 -14.60 3.36 4.77
CA GLY A 78 -13.72 2.44 5.51
C GLY A 78 -12.56 1.84 4.70
N HIS A 79 -12.43 2.13 3.40
CA HIS A 79 -11.38 1.59 2.54
C HIS A 79 -10.23 2.57 2.26
N ALA A 80 -10.45 3.87 2.42
CA ALA A 80 -9.45 4.91 2.15
C ALA A 80 -9.82 6.21 2.88
N GLY A 81 -8.85 7.14 3.00
CA GLY A 81 -9.09 8.48 3.52
C GLY A 81 -8.60 8.73 4.94
N LEU A 82 -7.89 7.79 5.53
CA LEU A 82 -7.19 8.02 6.81
C LEU A 82 -5.84 8.70 6.53
N PHE A 83 -5.58 9.79 7.24
CA PHE A 83 -4.30 10.50 7.23
C PHE A 83 -3.59 10.27 8.55
N SER A 84 -2.29 10.05 8.51
CA SER A 84 -1.50 9.77 9.71
C SER A 84 -0.05 10.22 9.54
N THR A 85 0.71 10.13 10.61
CA THR A 85 2.15 10.38 10.64
C THR A 85 2.93 9.09 10.87
N GLN A 86 4.24 9.13 10.60
CA GLN A 86 5.12 8.01 10.93
C GLN A 86 5.06 7.66 12.42
N GLY A 87 5.05 8.68 13.28
CA GLY A 87 4.99 8.49 14.74
C GLY A 87 3.75 7.72 15.20
N ASP A 88 2.57 8.11 14.70
CA ASP A 88 1.34 7.44 15.06
C ASP A 88 1.24 6.03 14.47
N MET A 89 1.75 5.82 13.25
CA MET A 89 1.79 4.47 12.66
C MET A 89 2.75 3.54 13.40
N VAL A 90 3.84 4.05 13.98
CA VAL A 90 4.71 3.28 14.88
C VAL A 90 3.97 2.91 16.17
N LYS A 91 3.21 3.84 16.77
CA LYS A 91 2.35 3.53 17.94
C LYS A 91 1.32 2.45 17.61
N PHE A 92 0.70 2.52 16.42
CA PHE A 92 -0.23 1.50 15.94
C PHE A 92 0.43 0.12 15.87
N ALA A 93 1.58 0.01 15.19
CA ALA A 93 2.30 -1.26 15.07
C ALA A 93 2.69 -1.83 16.44
N GLN A 94 3.23 -0.98 17.32
CA GLN A 94 3.58 -1.37 18.69
C GLN A 94 2.35 -1.80 19.50
N GLY A 95 1.23 -1.09 19.35
CA GLY A 95 -0.04 -1.44 20.01
C GLY A 95 -0.56 -2.81 19.57
N VAL A 96 -0.45 -3.13 18.30
CA VAL A 96 -0.78 -4.47 17.75
C VAL A 96 0.17 -5.53 18.35
N LEU A 97 1.49 -5.31 18.33
CA LEU A 97 2.48 -6.25 18.87
C LEU A 97 2.31 -6.48 20.38
N ARG A 98 1.83 -5.50 21.14
CA ARG A 98 1.55 -5.56 22.58
C ARG A 98 0.12 -6.01 22.92
N GLU A 99 -0.67 -6.39 21.92
CA GLU A 99 -2.07 -6.82 22.09
C GLU A 99 -2.99 -5.77 22.72
N GLN A 100 -2.69 -4.48 22.55
CA GLN A 100 -3.50 -3.41 23.12
C GLN A 100 -4.84 -3.20 22.40
N VAL A 101 -4.92 -3.54 21.12
CA VAL A 101 -6.12 -3.33 20.28
C VAL A 101 -6.65 -4.62 19.66
N ILE A 102 -5.80 -5.64 19.49
CA ILE A 102 -6.16 -6.90 18.87
C ILE A 102 -5.24 -8.02 19.40
N SER A 103 -5.75 -9.20 19.68
CA SER A 103 -4.94 -10.31 20.17
C SER A 103 -4.08 -10.93 19.08
N LYS A 104 -2.88 -11.42 19.43
CA LYS A 104 -2.01 -12.20 18.53
C LYS A 104 -2.72 -13.41 17.94
N MET A 105 -3.60 -14.05 18.70
CA MET A 105 -4.41 -15.15 18.18
C MET A 105 -5.31 -14.70 17.02
N THR A 106 -5.90 -13.51 17.10
CA THR A 106 -6.71 -12.94 16.01
C THR A 106 -5.84 -12.62 14.80
N ILE A 107 -4.66 -12.01 15.00
CA ILE A 107 -3.71 -11.73 13.92
C ILE A 107 -3.27 -13.04 13.22
N ARG A 108 -2.96 -14.11 13.95
CA ARG A 108 -2.66 -15.42 13.36
C ARG A 108 -3.78 -15.97 12.50
N LYS A 109 -5.04 -15.74 12.89
CA LYS A 109 -6.20 -16.11 12.06
C LYS A 109 -6.30 -15.25 10.81
N MET A 110 -5.97 -13.96 10.91
CA MET A 110 -5.94 -13.03 9.78
C MET A 110 -4.81 -13.37 8.80
N ALA A 111 -3.64 -13.77 9.29
CA ALA A 111 -2.46 -14.12 8.48
C ALA A 111 -2.63 -15.42 7.67
N ARG A 112 -3.69 -16.19 7.86
CA ARG A 112 -3.95 -17.39 7.07
C ARG A 112 -4.37 -17.03 5.66
N ASN A 113 -3.65 -17.54 4.65
CA ASN A 113 -4.05 -17.40 3.26
C ASN A 113 -5.45 -18.01 3.03
N ARG A 114 -6.34 -17.23 2.42
CA ARG A 114 -7.74 -17.62 2.15
C ARG A 114 -8.07 -17.65 0.67
N THR A 115 -7.35 -16.91 -0.16
CA THR A 115 -7.69 -16.70 -1.59
C THR A 115 -6.58 -17.11 -2.53
N GLY A 116 -5.33 -17.15 -2.05
CA GLY A 116 -4.16 -17.34 -2.90
C GLY A 116 -3.95 -18.80 -3.30
N PHE A 117 -3.75 -19.02 -4.60
CA PHE A 117 -3.34 -20.30 -5.17
C PHE A 117 -2.64 -20.08 -6.53
N ARG A 118 -1.90 -21.09 -6.98
CA ARG A 118 -1.33 -21.09 -8.32
C ARG A 118 -2.37 -21.62 -9.31
N ARG A 119 -2.62 -20.87 -10.39
CA ARG A 119 -3.52 -21.26 -11.45
C ARG A 119 -2.87 -22.28 -12.39
N ALA A 120 -3.69 -22.96 -13.22
CA ALA A 120 -3.20 -23.94 -14.19
C ALA A 120 -2.27 -23.34 -15.26
N ASP A 121 -2.46 -22.07 -15.61
CA ASP A 121 -1.60 -21.30 -16.52
C ASP A 121 -0.27 -20.85 -15.90
N GLY A 122 -0.01 -21.21 -14.65
CA GLY A 122 1.20 -20.84 -13.93
C GLY A 122 1.14 -19.49 -13.21
N THR A 123 0.13 -18.67 -13.46
CA THR A 123 -0.10 -17.41 -12.76
C THR A 123 -0.62 -17.65 -11.33
N TYR A 124 -0.62 -16.59 -10.52
CA TYR A 124 -1.07 -16.67 -9.13
C TYR A 124 -2.32 -15.83 -8.90
N GLN A 125 -3.25 -16.39 -8.12
CA GLN A 125 -4.27 -15.60 -7.46
C GLN A 125 -3.65 -14.86 -6.28
N GLN A 126 -4.11 -13.64 -6.01
CA GLN A 126 -3.60 -12.82 -4.92
C GLN A 126 -3.75 -13.52 -3.56
N TYR A 127 -2.67 -13.52 -2.78
CA TYR A 127 -2.59 -14.14 -1.46
C TYR A 127 -3.09 -13.16 -0.40
N LEU A 128 -4.34 -13.36 0.01
CA LEU A 128 -5.00 -12.55 1.02
C LEU A 128 -5.41 -13.41 2.21
N GLY A 129 -5.29 -12.82 3.39
CA GLY A 129 -5.90 -13.29 4.62
C GLY A 129 -7.25 -12.59 4.90
N ALA A 130 -7.54 -12.34 6.15
CA ALA A 130 -8.72 -11.56 6.52
C ALA A 130 -8.37 -10.06 6.50
N LEU A 131 -8.82 -9.36 5.44
CA LEU A 131 -8.64 -7.91 5.25
C LEU A 131 -7.17 -7.45 5.16
N CYS A 132 -6.24 -8.34 4.83
CA CYS A 132 -4.81 -8.03 4.75
C CYS A 132 -4.13 -8.89 3.69
N TYR A 133 -2.95 -8.44 3.22
CA TYR A 133 -2.02 -9.29 2.49
C TYR A 133 -1.33 -10.24 3.46
N VAL A 134 -1.04 -11.43 2.96
CA VAL A 134 -0.23 -12.44 3.66
C VAL A 134 0.94 -12.85 2.80
N LYS A 135 1.92 -13.52 3.38
CA LYS A 135 3.14 -13.90 2.67
C LYS A 135 2.82 -14.71 1.41
N HIS A 136 3.37 -14.28 0.29
CA HIS A 136 3.25 -14.97 -0.99
C HIS A 136 4.36 -16.02 -1.11
N PRO A 137 4.13 -17.21 -1.71
CA PRO A 137 5.17 -18.23 -1.89
C PRO A 137 6.31 -17.78 -2.80
N VAL A 138 6.05 -16.83 -3.71
CA VAL A 138 7.07 -16.20 -4.56
C VAL A 138 7.25 -14.76 -4.07
N GLN A 139 8.43 -14.42 -3.57
CA GLN A 139 8.72 -13.12 -2.97
C GLN A 139 8.48 -11.95 -3.93
N TYR A 140 8.73 -12.12 -5.21
CA TYR A 140 8.47 -11.11 -6.24
C TYR A 140 7.04 -10.52 -6.20
N PHE A 141 6.05 -11.33 -5.82
CA PHE A 141 4.66 -10.90 -5.72
C PHE A 141 4.21 -10.61 -4.28
N SER A 142 5.11 -10.71 -3.31
CA SER A 142 4.78 -10.55 -1.90
C SER A 142 4.72 -9.09 -1.50
N GLU A 143 3.62 -8.70 -0.85
CA GLU A 143 3.54 -7.43 -0.12
C GLU A 143 4.24 -7.53 1.24
N ILE A 144 4.50 -8.74 1.73
CA ILE A 144 5.20 -8.98 2.99
C ILE A 144 6.69 -9.11 2.70
N PRO A 145 7.56 -8.35 3.40
CA PRO A 145 9.01 -8.42 3.24
C PRO A 145 9.59 -9.82 3.42
N ALA A 146 10.71 -10.12 2.76
CA ALA A 146 11.36 -11.43 2.82
C ALA A 146 11.81 -11.80 4.25
N TYR A 147 12.15 -10.82 5.06
CA TYR A 147 12.61 -11.01 6.45
C TYR A 147 11.49 -11.18 7.48
N GLU A 148 10.22 -11.02 7.09
CA GLU A 148 9.07 -11.27 7.96
C GLU A 148 8.55 -12.70 7.77
N SER A 149 8.01 -13.30 8.85
CA SER A 149 7.54 -14.69 8.87
C SER A 149 6.16 -14.86 8.21
N ASP A 150 5.68 -16.11 8.16
CA ASP A 150 4.32 -16.43 7.69
C ASP A 150 3.22 -15.96 8.66
N GLU A 151 3.57 -15.45 9.85
CA GLU A 151 2.63 -14.84 10.82
C GLU A 151 2.47 -13.33 10.60
N ALA A 152 3.12 -12.76 9.58
CA ALA A 152 2.99 -11.37 9.22
C ALA A 152 1.69 -11.09 8.45
N ILE A 153 1.13 -9.93 8.73
CA ILE A 153 0.06 -9.31 7.95
C ILE A 153 0.52 -7.97 7.42
N GLY A 154 0.04 -7.56 6.28
CA GLY A 154 0.41 -6.26 5.73
C GLY A 154 -0.68 -5.67 4.86
N LEU A 155 -0.55 -4.38 4.60
CA LEU A 155 -1.38 -3.66 3.65
C LEU A 155 -0.56 -2.58 2.95
N ALA A 156 -0.75 -2.46 1.65
CA ALA A 156 -0.17 -1.39 0.85
C ALA A 156 -1.26 -0.45 0.37
N GLY A 157 -1.01 0.85 0.50
CA GLY A 157 -1.85 1.89 -0.07
C GLY A 157 -1.54 2.13 -1.55
N PHE A 158 -2.56 2.40 -2.36
CA PHE A 158 -2.39 2.73 -3.77
C PHE A 158 -1.42 3.90 -3.98
N THR A 159 -1.44 4.87 -3.11
CA THR A 159 -0.57 6.06 -3.16
C THR A 159 0.86 5.84 -2.70
N GLY A 160 1.22 4.62 -2.24
CA GLY A 160 2.61 4.24 -1.99
C GLY A 160 3.00 4.00 -0.55
N GLN A 161 2.05 4.02 0.36
CA GLN A 161 2.29 3.63 1.74
C GLN A 161 2.29 2.10 1.85
N HIS A 162 3.05 1.59 2.81
CA HIS A 162 3.05 0.18 3.16
C HIS A 162 3.28 0.04 4.67
N MET A 163 2.56 -0.90 5.26
CA MET A 163 2.85 -1.39 6.60
C MET A 163 2.69 -2.92 6.61
N SER A 164 3.62 -3.59 7.27
CA SER A 164 3.47 -4.98 7.67
C SER A 164 3.85 -5.14 9.13
N ILE A 165 3.23 -6.09 9.81
CA ILE A 165 3.45 -6.39 11.23
C ILE A 165 3.56 -7.91 11.36
N ASP A 166 4.70 -8.37 11.83
CA ASP A 166 4.99 -9.78 12.06
C ASP A 166 4.94 -10.09 13.57
N ILE A 167 3.89 -10.75 13.98
CA ILE A 167 3.72 -11.12 15.39
C ILE A 167 4.57 -12.33 15.80
N GLY A 168 5.11 -13.08 14.82
CA GLY A 168 6.00 -14.21 15.07
C GLY A 168 7.41 -13.75 15.50
N THR A 169 7.93 -12.71 14.86
CA THR A 169 9.26 -12.16 15.15
C THR A 169 9.23 -10.89 15.99
N GLY A 170 8.08 -10.21 16.08
CA GLY A 170 7.97 -8.91 16.74
C GLY A 170 8.48 -7.74 15.88
N VAL A 171 8.74 -7.97 14.61
CA VAL A 171 9.18 -6.95 13.64
C VAL A 171 7.97 -6.31 12.99
N PHE A 172 8.05 -5.04 12.66
CA PHE A 172 7.15 -4.38 11.74
C PHE A 172 7.93 -3.53 10.74
N THR A 173 7.36 -3.38 9.55
CA THR A 173 7.90 -2.55 8.49
C THR A 173 6.91 -1.44 8.17
N LEU A 174 7.39 -0.20 8.15
CA LEU A 174 6.62 0.96 7.75
C LEU A 174 7.35 1.72 6.65
N PHE A 175 6.69 1.92 5.53
CA PHE A 175 7.19 2.71 4.41
C PHE A 175 6.14 3.74 4.00
N LEU A 176 6.45 5.02 4.16
CA LEU A 176 5.58 6.14 3.78
C LEU A 176 6.14 6.78 2.50
N GLY A 177 5.79 6.20 1.37
CA GLY A 177 6.18 6.70 0.06
C GLY A 177 5.04 7.45 -0.64
N ASN A 178 5.38 8.13 -1.73
CA ASN A 178 4.41 8.69 -2.67
C ASN A 178 4.72 8.17 -4.09
N ARG A 179 4.10 7.02 -4.43
CA ARG A 179 4.38 6.37 -5.71
C ARG A 179 3.68 7.01 -6.90
N VAL A 180 2.67 7.83 -6.67
CA VAL A 180 1.82 8.35 -7.75
C VAL A 180 2.27 9.72 -8.25
N MET A 181 3.07 10.44 -7.48
CA MET A 181 3.50 11.79 -7.84
C MET A 181 4.42 11.78 -9.08
N ASN A 182 3.97 12.42 -10.15
CA ASN A 182 4.67 12.49 -11.45
C ASN A 182 5.05 11.11 -12.01
N ARG A 183 4.19 10.11 -11.82
CA ARG A 183 4.46 8.73 -12.21
C ARG A 183 3.31 8.14 -13.02
N LEU A 184 3.65 7.24 -13.92
CA LEU A 184 2.67 6.39 -14.60
C LEU A 184 2.28 5.24 -13.67
N THR A 185 1.04 5.25 -13.17
CA THR A 185 0.54 4.28 -12.19
C THR A 185 -0.32 3.19 -12.80
N VAL A 186 -0.97 3.50 -13.92
CA VAL A 186 -1.82 2.55 -14.66
C VAL A 186 -1.44 2.62 -16.14
N LEU A 187 -1.26 1.46 -16.75
CA LEU A 187 -1.03 1.31 -18.16
C LEU A 187 -1.93 0.21 -18.70
N VAL A 188 -3.06 0.60 -19.28
CA VAL A 188 -4.01 -0.28 -19.96
C VAL A 188 -4.21 0.27 -21.37
N PRO A 189 -3.36 -0.11 -22.34
CA PRO A 189 -3.54 0.29 -23.73
C PRO A 189 -4.88 -0.21 -24.28
N GLU A 190 -5.43 0.51 -25.23
CA GLU A 190 -6.53 0.01 -26.05
C GLU A 190 -6.06 -1.21 -26.86
N ALA A 191 -6.96 -2.13 -27.13
CA ALA A 191 -6.63 -3.32 -27.91
C ALA A 191 -6.03 -2.93 -29.29
N GLY A 192 -4.88 -3.51 -29.60
CA GLY A 192 -4.16 -3.24 -30.85
C GLY A 192 -3.29 -1.97 -30.83
N LYS A 193 -3.22 -1.23 -29.74
CA LYS A 193 -2.33 -0.09 -29.55
C LYS A 193 -1.02 -0.49 -28.88
N SER A 194 0.05 0.20 -29.20
CA SER A 194 1.39 0.09 -28.62
C SER A 194 1.69 1.29 -27.70
N LEU A 195 2.81 1.28 -27.00
CA LEU A 195 3.22 2.40 -26.15
C LEU A 195 3.41 3.68 -26.94
N THR A 196 3.90 3.59 -28.19
CA THR A 196 4.15 4.74 -29.07
C THR A 196 2.86 5.47 -29.47
N ASP A 197 1.73 4.77 -29.49
CA ASP A 197 0.43 5.41 -29.74
C ASP A 197 -0.01 6.36 -28.61
N TYR A 198 0.69 6.34 -27.47
CA TYR A 198 0.46 7.21 -26.32
C TYR A 198 1.61 8.18 -26.09
N GLY A 199 2.50 8.36 -27.06
CA GLY A 199 3.66 9.22 -26.90
C GLY A 199 4.73 8.67 -25.95
N LEU A 200 4.81 7.34 -25.82
CA LEU A 200 5.79 6.68 -24.96
C LEU A 200 6.80 5.89 -25.79
N HIS A 201 8.08 6.16 -25.61
CA HIS A 201 9.15 5.54 -26.38
C HIS A 201 10.21 4.91 -25.48
N ALA A 202 10.78 3.78 -25.92
CA ALA A 202 11.98 3.25 -25.30
C ALA A 202 13.20 4.15 -25.64
N ASP A 203 13.97 4.55 -24.64
CA ASP A 203 15.16 5.40 -24.81
C ASP A 203 16.42 4.62 -25.25
N GLY A 204 16.28 3.31 -25.49
CA GLY A 204 17.41 2.41 -25.81
C GLY A 204 18.36 2.13 -24.66
N ARG A 205 18.12 2.70 -23.47
CA ARG A 205 18.90 2.52 -22.23
C ARG A 205 18.12 1.82 -21.13
N GLY A 206 16.97 1.21 -21.47
CA GLY A 206 16.10 0.52 -20.54
C GLY A 206 15.10 1.41 -19.81
N SER A 207 14.97 2.67 -20.22
CA SER A 207 13.93 3.58 -19.72
C SER A 207 12.89 3.85 -20.79
N ILE A 208 11.75 4.38 -20.35
CA ILE A 208 10.69 4.91 -21.22
C ILE A 208 10.67 6.42 -21.05
N VAL A 209 10.50 7.12 -22.17
CA VAL A 209 10.40 8.59 -22.24
C VAL A 209 9.11 8.99 -22.96
N TRP A 210 8.59 10.16 -22.65
CA TRP A 210 7.53 10.82 -23.40
C TRP A 210 8.09 11.41 -24.71
N ASP A 211 7.22 11.79 -25.66
CA ASP A 211 7.59 12.43 -26.92
C ASP A 211 8.48 13.67 -26.75
N ASP A 212 8.33 14.40 -25.65
CA ASP A 212 9.15 15.56 -25.29
C ASP A 212 10.52 15.19 -24.68
N GLY A 213 10.83 13.91 -24.58
CA GLY A 213 12.06 13.41 -23.97
C GLY A 213 12.03 13.30 -22.45
N THR A 214 10.93 13.69 -21.79
CA THR A 214 10.79 13.56 -20.34
C THR A 214 10.78 12.09 -19.94
N ARG A 215 11.64 11.71 -19.00
CA ARG A 215 11.72 10.33 -18.51
C ARG A 215 10.45 9.93 -17.75
N VAL A 216 9.87 8.82 -18.16
CA VAL A 216 8.75 8.22 -17.44
C VAL A 216 9.27 7.45 -16.24
N VAL A 217 8.75 7.78 -15.06
CA VAL A 217 8.95 6.97 -13.85
C VAL A 217 7.70 6.14 -13.67
N SER A 218 7.80 4.83 -13.90
CA SER A 218 6.68 3.90 -13.76
C SER A 218 6.57 3.39 -12.32
N SER A 219 5.34 3.25 -11.85
CA SER A 219 5.01 2.57 -10.60
C SER A 219 4.20 1.28 -10.82
N VAL A 220 4.11 0.80 -12.07
CA VAL A 220 3.33 -0.39 -12.43
C VAL A 220 3.83 -1.63 -11.67
N ASN A 221 5.15 -1.78 -11.50
CA ASN A 221 5.77 -2.87 -10.76
C ASN A 221 6.18 -2.46 -9.33
N TYR A 222 5.40 -1.60 -8.70
CA TYR A 222 5.76 -0.99 -7.42
C TYR A 222 6.03 -1.99 -6.29
N VAL A 223 5.27 -3.07 -6.22
CA VAL A 223 5.46 -4.11 -5.18
C VAL A 223 6.86 -4.68 -5.26
N HIS A 224 7.27 -5.12 -6.45
CA HIS A 224 8.62 -5.64 -6.67
C HIS A 224 9.71 -4.59 -6.46
N GLN A 225 9.51 -3.37 -6.98
CA GLN A 225 10.47 -2.27 -6.81
C GLN A 225 10.66 -1.92 -5.32
N LYS A 226 9.59 -1.86 -4.55
CA LYS A 226 9.64 -1.63 -3.10
C LYS A 226 10.40 -2.75 -2.40
N ASP A 227 10.13 -4.01 -2.74
CA ASP A 227 10.81 -5.15 -2.15
C ASP A 227 12.32 -5.14 -2.47
N ALA A 228 12.67 -4.98 -3.74
CA ALA A 228 14.06 -5.02 -4.20
C ALA A 228 14.90 -3.81 -3.71
N HIS A 229 14.34 -2.60 -3.69
CA HIS A 229 15.09 -1.38 -3.42
C HIS A 229 14.97 -0.86 -2.00
N PHE A 230 13.94 -1.24 -1.27
CA PHE A 230 13.75 -0.82 0.11
C PHE A 230 13.87 -2.01 1.07
N HIS A 231 13.01 -3.00 0.98
CA HIS A 231 13.01 -4.10 1.96
C HIS A 231 14.31 -4.90 1.93
N GLN A 232 14.85 -5.20 0.76
CA GLN A 232 16.11 -5.95 0.65
C GLN A 232 17.28 -5.12 1.19
N ALA A 233 17.36 -3.83 0.89
CA ALA A 233 18.39 -2.95 1.40
C ALA A 233 18.36 -2.83 2.94
N VAL A 234 17.16 -2.77 3.53
CA VAL A 234 16.97 -2.80 4.99
C VAL A 234 17.45 -4.12 5.56
N ALA A 235 17.04 -5.24 4.96
CA ALA A 235 17.45 -6.57 5.40
C ALA A 235 18.98 -6.75 5.39
N ASP A 236 19.62 -6.35 4.29
CA ASP A 236 21.08 -6.45 4.14
C ASP A 236 21.82 -5.57 5.14
N THR A 237 21.32 -4.35 5.37
CA THR A 237 21.95 -3.40 6.30
C THR A 237 21.84 -3.86 7.76
N LEU A 238 20.71 -4.45 8.13
CA LEU A 238 20.42 -4.87 9.50
C LEU A 238 20.78 -6.34 9.77
N GLY A 239 21.28 -7.09 8.76
CA GLY A 239 21.55 -8.51 8.88
C GLY A 239 20.30 -9.35 9.19
N LEU A 240 19.12 -8.93 8.68
CA LEU A 240 17.87 -9.63 8.93
C LEU A 240 17.80 -10.93 8.12
N PRO A 241 17.28 -12.03 8.70
CA PRO A 241 17.14 -13.29 7.98
C PRO A 241 16.10 -13.14 6.84
N ALA A 242 16.42 -13.73 5.68
CA ALA A 242 15.44 -13.89 4.63
C ALA A 242 14.55 -15.09 4.93
N TRP A 243 13.33 -14.89 5.33
CA TRP A 243 12.32 -15.94 5.50
C TRP A 243 11.84 -16.41 4.13
N ARG A 244 12.59 -17.33 3.51
CA ARG A 244 12.21 -17.96 2.25
C ARG A 244 11.60 -19.31 2.54
N ARG A 245 10.44 -19.60 1.94
CA ARG A 245 9.97 -20.98 1.86
C ARG A 245 10.99 -21.79 1.07
N ALA A 246 11.37 -22.97 1.60
CA ALA A 246 12.25 -23.88 0.89
C ALA A 246 11.69 -24.16 -0.53
N GLY A 247 12.48 -23.89 -1.57
CA GLY A 247 12.09 -24.11 -2.97
C GLY A 247 11.75 -22.87 -3.82
N THR A 248 11.76 -21.66 -3.27
CA THR A 248 11.58 -20.43 -4.06
C THR A 248 12.93 -19.83 -4.43
N ALA A 249 13.58 -20.39 -5.45
CA ALA A 249 14.68 -19.70 -6.10
C ALA A 249 14.13 -18.55 -6.97
N TRP A 250 14.81 -17.43 -6.96
CA TRP A 250 14.64 -16.39 -7.96
C TRP A 250 15.06 -16.97 -9.32
N SER A 251 14.12 -17.18 -10.21
CA SER A 251 14.37 -17.44 -11.63
C SER A 251 13.79 -16.31 -12.44
#